data_d08b8800c0a0e74e01267a46c4ae5de6
#
_entry.id   d08b8800c0a0e74e01267a46c4ae5de6
#
_cell.length_a   1.000
_cell.length_b   1.000
_cell.length_c   1.000
_cell.angle_alpha   90.00
_cell.angle_beta   90.00
_cell.angle_gamma   90.00
#
_symmetry.space_group_name_H-M   'P 1'
#
loop_
_entity.id
_entity.type
_entity.pdbx_description
1 polymer ?
#
loop_
_entity_poly.entity_id
_entity_poly.type
_entity_poly.pdbx_seq_one_letter_code
_entity_poly.pdbx_strand_id
1 'polypeptide(L)'
;MALNLEGKKAVVEEVSKFAAKAHSAVAAEYRGLTVSELTTLRKTARETGVYLRVVKNTLAKRAVAGTEFECMQEGLVGPMLIAFSMEDPGSAARLINDFAKTHDKLVTKIVAIGGQSFGASELARLARLPTRDQGISMLMSVMKAPVEKLARTLAAIRDEKQAA
;
A
#
# COMPACT_ATOMS: atom_id res chain seq x y z
N MET A 1 -12.34 17.33 -21.31
CA MET A 1 -11.68 18.64 -21.55
C MET A 1 -10.17 18.49 -21.35
N ALA A 2 -9.37 19.03 -22.23
CA ALA A 2 -7.92 19.07 -22.05
C ALA A 2 -7.59 20.07 -20.92
N LEU A 3 -6.78 19.64 -19.94
CA LEU A 3 -6.32 20.53 -18.87
C LEU A 3 -5.46 21.67 -19.45
N ASN A 4 -5.76 22.90 -19.05
CA ASN A 4 -4.93 24.07 -19.33
C ASN A 4 -3.55 23.92 -18.66
N LEU A 5 -2.60 24.76 -19.03
CA LEU A 5 -1.25 24.74 -18.47
C LEU A 5 -1.26 24.91 -16.94
N GLU A 6 -2.08 25.81 -16.44
CA GLU A 6 -2.27 26.04 -14.99
C GLU A 6 -2.83 24.81 -14.29
N GLY A 7 -3.84 24.14 -14.84
CA GLY A 7 -4.39 22.91 -14.29
C GLY A 7 -3.38 21.75 -14.29
N LYS A 8 -2.49 21.68 -15.29
CA LYS A 8 -1.41 20.68 -15.30
C LYS A 8 -0.36 20.97 -14.22
N LYS A 9 0.00 22.24 -14.01
CA LYS A 9 0.91 22.65 -12.93
C LYS A 9 0.31 22.34 -11.56
N ALA A 10 -0.97 22.67 -11.37
CA ALA A 10 -1.68 22.39 -10.12
C ALA A 10 -1.70 20.87 -9.79
N VAL A 11 -1.96 20.02 -10.78
CA VAL A 11 -1.92 18.55 -10.59
C VAL A 11 -0.52 18.08 -10.23
N VAL A 12 0.52 18.56 -10.90
CA VAL A 12 1.91 18.20 -10.59
C VAL A 12 2.28 18.63 -9.18
N GLU A 13 1.93 19.85 -8.79
CA GLU A 13 2.21 20.40 -7.47
C GLU A 13 1.45 19.63 -6.36
N GLU A 14 0.19 19.29 -6.59
CA GLU A 14 -0.60 18.48 -5.67
C GLU A 14 0.04 17.09 -5.48
N VAL A 15 0.33 16.37 -6.55
CA VAL A 15 0.92 15.03 -6.48
C VAL A 15 2.32 15.08 -5.85
N SER A 16 3.14 16.10 -6.16
CA SER A 16 4.46 16.29 -5.56
C SER A 16 4.38 16.53 -4.05
N LYS A 17 3.39 17.30 -3.57
CA LYS A 17 3.15 17.52 -2.13
C LYS A 17 2.82 16.21 -1.40
N PHE A 18 2.01 15.33 -2.02
CA PHE A 18 1.71 14.02 -1.45
C PHE A 18 2.89 13.07 -1.55
N ALA A 19 3.60 13.04 -2.68
CA ALA A 19 4.80 12.23 -2.85
C ALA A 19 5.90 12.57 -1.83
N ALA A 20 6.10 13.86 -1.52
CA ALA A 20 7.09 14.28 -0.52
C ALA A 20 6.78 13.84 0.92
N LYS A 21 5.51 13.53 1.24
CA LYS A 21 5.08 13.10 2.58
C LYS A 21 4.79 11.61 2.66
N ALA A 22 4.72 10.92 1.53
CA ALA A 22 4.36 9.52 1.48
C ALA A 22 5.51 8.61 1.93
N HIS A 23 5.18 7.52 2.60
CA HIS A 23 6.13 6.48 3.00
C HIS A 23 6.30 5.40 1.92
N SER A 24 5.29 5.19 1.11
CA SER A 24 5.34 4.26 -0.03
C SER A 24 4.42 4.71 -1.16
N ALA A 25 4.71 4.25 -2.36
CA ALA A 25 3.89 4.49 -3.54
C ALA A 25 3.65 3.18 -4.28
N VAL A 26 2.43 2.97 -4.75
CA VAL A 26 2.05 1.81 -5.56
C VAL A 26 1.42 2.30 -6.86
N ALA A 27 1.89 1.79 -7.99
CA ALA A 27 1.30 2.05 -9.29
C ALA A 27 0.65 0.77 -9.83
N ALA A 28 -0.64 0.86 -10.14
CA ALA A 28 -1.44 -0.24 -10.66
C ALA A 28 -2.14 0.15 -11.96
N GLU A 29 -2.31 -0.82 -12.84
CA GLU A 29 -3.08 -0.67 -14.07
C GLU A 29 -4.55 -0.90 -13.77
N TYR A 30 -5.41 0.08 -14.10
CA TYR A 30 -6.85 0.03 -13.84
C TYR A 30 -7.68 -0.32 -15.07
N ARG A 31 -7.06 -0.77 -16.13
CA ARG A 31 -7.74 -1.09 -17.40
C ARG A 31 -8.78 -2.19 -17.22
N GLY A 32 -10.02 -1.88 -17.61
CA GLY A 32 -11.14 -2.80 -17.55
C GLY A 32 -11.95 -2.78 -16.25
N LEU A 33 -11.59 -1.94 -15.29
CA LEU A 33 -12.43 -1.68 -14.12
C LEU A 33 -13.64 -0.82 -14.48
N THR A 34 -14.78 -1.12 -13.87
CA THR A 34 -16.00 -0.30 -13.98
C THR A 34 -15.91 0.95 -13.12
N VAL A 35 -16.76 1.94 -13.41
CA VAL A 35 -16.82 3.18 -12.63
C VAL A 35 -17.25 2.91 -11.17
N SER A 36 -18.15 1.96 -10.96
CA SER A 36 -18.60 1.54 -9.62
C SER A 36 -17.44 0.94 -8.81
N GLU A 37 -16.64 0.06 -9.40
CA GLU A 37 -15.45 -0.55 -8.76
C GLU A 37 -14.41 0.52 -8.39
N LEU A 38 -14.12 1.45 -9.32
CA LEU A 38 -13.22 2.57 -9.04
C LEU A 38 -13.75 3.50 -7.93
N THR A 39 -15.06 3.69 -7.85
CA THR A 39 -15.66 4.50 -6.79
C THR A 39 -15.54 3.81 -5.44
N THR A 40 -15.76 2.50 -5.38
CA THR A 40 -15.56 1.68 -4.19
C THR A 40 -14.09 1.72 -3.75
N LEU A 41 -13.15 1.53 -4.68
CA LEU A 41 -11.71 1.62 -4.39
C LEU A 41 -11.32 3.00 -3.82
N ARG A 42 -11.85 4.09 -4.38
CA ARG A 42 -11.61 5.45 -3.86
C ARG A 42 -12.20 5.67 -2.47
N LYS A 43 -13.37 5.08 -2.19
CA LYS A 43 -13.99 5.14 -0.85
C LYS A 43 -13.10 4.44 0.18
N THR A 44 -12.72 3.21 -0.08
CA THR A 44 -11.84 2.43 0.80
C THR A 44 -10.47 3.09 0.97
N ALA A 45 -9.91 3.69 -0.09
CA ALA A 45 -8.65 4.43 -0.02
C ALA A 45 -8.73 5.63 0.94
N ARG A 46 -9.84 6.37 0.94
CA ARG A 46 -10.05 7.48 1.89
C ARG A 46 -10.18 7.00 3.33
N GLU A 47 -10.86 5.88 3.56
CA GLU A 47 -11.02 5.26 4.87
C GLU A 47 -9.69 4.75 5.45
N THR A 48 -8.76 4.34 4.58
CA THR A 48 -7.44 3.81 4.97
C THR A 48 -6.31 4.85 4.93
N GLY A 49 -6.62 6.14 4.74
CA GLY A 49 -5.63 7.21 4.68
C GLY A 49 -4.69 7.14 3.45
N VAL A 50 -5.11 6.48 2.38
CA VAL A 50 -4.35 6.34 1.14
C VAL A 50 -4.80 7.40 0.13
N TYR A 51 -3.87 8.20 -0.35
CA TYR A 51 -4.14 9.11 -1.47
C TYR A 51 -4.10 8.35 -2.78
N LEU A 52 -5.23 8.28 -3.48
CA LEU A 52 -5.41 7.52 -4.70
C LEU A 52 -5.87 8.42 -5.83
N ARG A 53 -5.10 8.46 -6.92
CA ARG A 53 -5.43 9.30 -8.09
C ARG A 53 -4.98 8.66 -9.40
N VAL A 54 -5.78 8.87 -10.43
CA VAL A 54 -5.40 8.60 -11.83
C VAL A 54 -4.79 9.86 -12.41
N VAL A 55 -3.55 9.79 -12.83
CA VAL A 55 -2.79 10.93 -13.37
C VAL A 55 -2.18 10.53 -14.71
N LYS A 56 -2.09 11.48 -15.63
CA LYS A 56 -1.39 11.25 -16.90
C LYS A 56 0.09 10.95 -16.63
N ASN A 57 0.64 9.89 -17.21
CA ASN A 57 2.01 9.42 -16.93
C ASN A 57 3.08 10.52 -17.06
N THR A 58 2.95 11.40 -18.05
CA THR A 58 3.89 12.51 -18.24
C THR A 58 3.87 13.53 -17.10
N LEU A 59 2.70 13.74 -16.47
CA LEU A 59 2.57 14.62 -15.30
C LEU A 59 3.03 13.88 -14.03
N ALA A 60 2.70 12.60 -13.90
CA ALA A 60 3.16 11.76 -12.82
C ALA A 60 4.70 11.69 -12.76
N LYS A 61 5.37 11.43 -13.89
CA LYS A 61 6.83 11.44 -14.01
C LYS A 61 7.44 12.75 -13.52
N ARG A 62 6.86 13.89 -13.90
CA ARG A 62 7.32 15.22 -13.45
C ARG A 62 7.07 15.46 -11.96
N ALA A 63 5.97 14.95 -11.43
CA ALA A 63 5.62 15.13 -10.03
C ALA A 63 6.50 14.29 -9.09
N VAL A 64 6.97 13.13 -9.57
CA VAL A 64 7.82 12.20 -8.81
C VAL A 64 9.31 12.54 -8.97
N ALA A 65 9.69 13.30 -10.01
CA ALA A 65 11.06 13.77 -10.20
C ALA A 65 11.54 14.60 -8.99
N GLY A 66 12.72 14.25 -8.46
CA GLY A 66 13.29 14.88 -7.25
C GLY A 66 12.69 14.40 -5.94
N THR A 67 11.86 13.35 -5.93
CA THR A 67 11.38 12.68 -4.71
C THR A 67 11.99 11.28 -4.61
N GLU A 68 11.83 10.62 -3.45
CA GLU A 68 12.28 9.23 -3.25
C GLU A 68 11.65 8.24 -4.25
N PHE A 69 10.55 8.63 -4.90
CA PHE A 69 9.82 7.78 -5.85
C PHE A 69 10.25 7.96 -7.31
N GLU A 70 11.37 8.63 -7.56
CA GLU A 70 11.90 8.82 -8.92
C GLU A 70 12.16 7.49 -9.63
N CYS A 71 12.53 6.45 -8.88
CA CYS A 71 12.73 5.08 -9.37
C CYS A 71 11.49 4.48 -10.08
N MET A 72 10.28 5.00 -9.83
CA MET A 72 9.06 4.53 -10.50
C MET A 72 8.89 5.05 -11.93
N GLN A 73 9.66 6.04 -12.36
CA GLN A 73 9.46 6.71 -13.67
C GLN A 73 9.50 5.75 -14.85
N GLU A 74 10.39 4.76 -14.82
CA GLU A 74 10.56 3.78 -15.91
C GLU A 74 9.32 2.90 -16.10
N GLY A 75 8.66 2.57 -15.01
CA GLY A 75 7.51 1.69 -15.04
C GLY A 75 6.15 2.37 -15.18
N LEU A 76 6.08 3.70 -15.22
CA LEU A 76 4.84 4.42 -15.47
C LEU A 76 4.49 4.38 -16.97
N VAL A 77 4.02 3.19 -17.42
CA VAL A 77 3.61 2.93 -18.81
C VAL A 77 2.19 2.35 -18.82
N GLY A 78 1.30 2.92 -19.63
CA GLY A 78 -0.09 2.49 -19.75
C GLY A 78 -1.07 3.30 -18.89
N PRO A 79 -2.33 2.83 -18.73
CA PRO A 79 -3.35 3.49 -17.91
C PRO A 79 -3.09 3.23 -16.43
N MET A 80 -2.36 4.14 -15.78
CA MET A 80 -1.88 3.95 -14.41
C MET A 80 -2.70 4.73 -13.38
N LEU A 81 -2.95 4.07 -12.28
CA LEU A 81 -3.47 4.63 -11.04
C LEU A 81 -2.33 4.63 -10.03
N ILE A 82 -2.13 5.74 -9.34
CA ILE A 82 -1.09 5.89 -8.33
C ILE A 82 -1.76 6.00 -6.96
N ALA A 83 -1.27 5.22 -6.01
CA ALA A 83 -1.66 5.23 -4.61
C ALA A 83 -0.45 5.57 -3.75
N PHE A 84 -0.58 6.58 -2.88
CA PHE A 84 0.42 6.98 -1.91
C PHE A 84 -0.04 6.66 -0.50
N SER A 85 0.79 6.00 0.27
CA SER A 85 0.59 5.73 1.69
C SER A 85 1.04 6.91 2.54
N MET A 86 0.14 7.49 3.33
CA MET A 86 0.45 8.67 4.14
C MET A 86 0.84 8.33 5.58
N GLU A 87 0.22 7.33 6.18
CA GLU A 87 0.41 6.96 7.59
C GLU A 87 1.31 5.74 7.73
N ASP A 88 0.91 4.63 7.12
CA ASP A 88 1.63 3.36 7.20
C ASP A 88 2.23 2.97 5.86
N PRO A 89 3.47 2.49 5.78
CA PRO A 89 4.10 2.10 4.51
C PRO A 89 3.38 0.95 3.79
N GLY A 90 2.63 0.12 4.52
CA GLY A 90 1.90 -1.02 3.96
C GLY A 90 0.46 -0.72 3.54
N SER A 91 -0.13 0.45 3.87
CA SER A 91 -1.56 0.69 3.67
C SER A 91 -1.98 0.70 2.19
N ALA A 92 -1.21 1.35 1.30
CA ALA A 92 -1.50 1.32 -0.14
C ALA A 92 -1.34 -0.09 -0.73
N ALA A 93 -0.32 -0.83 -0.29
CA ALA A 93 -0.09 -2.20 -0.76
C ALA A 93 -1.21 -3.14 -0.30
N ARG A 94 -1.69 -3.03 0.95
CA ARG A 94 -2.84 -3.81 1.45
C ARG A 94 -4.11 -3.51 0.67
N LEU A 95 -4.44 -2.22 0.51
CA LEU A 95 -5.61 -1.78 -0.23
C LEU A 95 -5.64 -2.39 -1.63
N ILE A 96 -4.55 -2.24 -2.38
CA ILE A 96 -4.47 -2.71 -3.76
C ILE A 96 -4.45 -4.24 -3.83
N ASN A 97 -3.74 -4.93 -2.92
CA ASN A 97 -3.70 -6.38 -2.86
C ASN A 97 -5.06 -6.99 -2.52
N ASP A 98 -5.79 -6.42 -1.56
CA ASP A 98 -7.11 -6.92 -1.17
C ASP A 98 -8.16 -6.66 -2.26
N PHE A 99 -8.07 -5.51 -2.93
CA PHE A 99 -8.93 -5.20 -4.07
C PHE A 99 -8.61 -6.09 -5.29
N ALA A 100 -7.33 -6.39 -5.54
CA ALA A 100 -6.91 -7.28 -6.63
C ALA A 100 -7.40 -8.73 -6.43
N LYS A 101 -7.57 -9.20 -5.20
CA LYS A 101 -8.16 -10.53 -4.91
C LYS A 101 -9.62 -10.64 -5.33
N THR A 102 -10.35 -9.53 -5.30
CA THR A 102 -11.77 -9.49 -5.68
C THR A 102 -11.97 -9.05 -7.13
N HIS A 103 -10.98 -8.40 -7.72
CA HIS A 103 -11.06 -7.83 -9.07
C HIS A 103 -9.76 -8.10 -9.85
N ASP A 104 -9.73 -9.18 -10.61
CA ASP A 104 -8.57 -9.65 -11.41
C ASP A 104 -8.06 -8.64 -12.45
N LYS A 105 -8.89 -7.63 -12.76
CA LYS A 105 -8.56 -6.58 -13.74
C LYS A 105 -7.59 -5.51 -13.21
N LEU A 106 -7.42 -5.42 -11.88
CA LEU A 106 -6.45 -4.51 -11.27
C LEU A 106 -5.08 -5.20 -11.19
N VAL A 107 -4.16 -4.78 -12.03
CA VAL A 107 -2.82 -5.36 -12.08
C VAL A 107 -1.81 -4.38 -11.52
N THR A 108 -1.16 -4.75 -10.42
CA THR A 108 -0.02 -3.96 -9.89
C THR A 108 1.17 -4.09 -10.82
N LYS A 109 1.80 -2.97 -11.12
CA LYS A 109 3.02 -2.92 -11.97
C LYS A 109 4.27 -2.69 -11.14
N ILE A 110 4.24 -1.68 -10.28
CA ILE A 110 5.40 -1.23 -9.52
C ILE A 110 4.97 -0.80 -8.14
N VAL A 111 5.84 -1.10 -7.20
CA VAL A 111 5.76 -0.61 -5.82
C VAL A 111 7.07 0.06 -5.49
N ALA A 112 7.04 1.22 -4.85
CA ALA A 112 8.24 1.92 -4.41
C ALA A 112 8.21 2.22 -2.92
N ILE A 113 9.31 1.96 -2.25
CA ILE A 113 9.54 2.25 -0.84
C ILE A 113 11.01 2.63 -0.66
N GLY A 114 11.29 3.72 0.07
CA GLY A 114 12.64 4.12 0.45
C GLY A 114 13.60 4.28 -0.73
N GLY A 115 13.13 4.85 -1.83
CA GLY A 115 13.96 5.09 -3.01
C GLY A 115 14.20 3.88 -3.92
N GLN A 116 13.62 2.72 -3.61
CA GLN A 116 13.75 1.51 -4.42
C GLN A 116 12.43 1.12 -5.06
N SER A 117 12.48 0.68 -6.32
CA SER A 117 11.32 0.16 -7.04
C SER A 117 11.31 -1.36 -7.00
N PHE A 118 10.16 -1.92 -6.68
CA PHE A 118 9.92 -3.37 -6.61
C PHE A 118 8.85 -3.76 -7.63
N GLY A 119 8.95 -4.97 -8.15
CA GLY A 119 7.96 -5.54 -9.06
C GLY A 119 6.66 -5.95 -8.35
N ALA A 120 5.68 -6.37 -9.14
CA ALA A 120 4.37 -6.80 -8.64
C ALA A 120 4.43 -7.97 -7.64
N SER A 121 5.44 -8.85 -7.74
CA SER A 121 5.64 -10.00 -6.83
C SER A 121 5.84 -9.58 -5.37
N GLU A 122 6.47 -8.43 -5.14
CA GLU A 122 6.74 -7.92 -3.79
C GLU A 122 5.53 -7.23 -3.14
N LEU A 123 4.46 -6.96 -3.89
CA LEU A 123 3.25 -6.34 -3.36
C LEU A 123 2.67 -7.14 -2.17
N ALA A 124 2.58 -8.45 -2.31
CA ALA A 124 2.05 -9.33 -1.26
C ALA A 124 2.91 -9.31 0.01
N ARG A 125 4.21 -9.14 -0.14
CA ARG A 125 5.17 -9.01 0.96
C ARG A 125 4.99 -7.69 1.69
N LEU A 126 4.82 -6.60 0.95
CA LEU A 126 4.56 -5.27 1.50
C LEU A 126 3.18 -5.15 2.15
N ALA A 127 2.17 -5.81 1.59
CA ALA A 127 0.84 -5.88 2.20
C ALA A 127 0.82 -6.58 3.57
N ARG A 128 1.82 -7.43 3.85
CA ARG A 128 1.97 -8.12 5.16
C ARG A 128 2.72 -7.29 6.21
N LEU A 129 3.28 -6.14 5.85
CA LEU A 129 3.95 -5.28 6.83
C LEU A 129 2.94 -4.85 7.90
N PRO A 130 3.25 -5.05 9.18
CA PRO A 130 2.39 -4.61 10.27
C PRO A 130 2.36 -3.08 10.34
N THR A 131 1.29 -2.52 10.86
CA THR A 131 1.24 -1.12 11.26
C THR A 131 2.19 -0.89 12.45
N ARG A 132 2.51 0.36 12.76
CA ARG A 132 3.37 0.68 13.91
C ARG A 132 2.88 0.06 15.20
N ASP A 133 1.58 0.17 15.49
CA ASP A 133 0.97 -0.34 16.71
C ASP A 133 0.93 -1.88 16.72
N GLN A 134 0.66 -2.49 15.58
CA GLN A 134 0.75 -3.95 15.41
C GLN A 134 2.19 -4.44 15.60
N GLY A 135 3.19 -3.72 15.09
CA GLY A 135 4.60 -4.05 15.27
C GLY A 135 5.01 -4.02 16.75
N ILE A 136 4.60 -2.98 17.47
CA ILE A 136 4.84 -2.88 18.92
C ILE A 136 4.11 -4.01 19.67
N SER A 137 2.87 -4.31 19.32
CA SER A 137 2.09 -5.40 19.91
C SER A 137 2.74 -6.77 19.67
N MET A 138 3.25 -7.01 18.46
CA MET A 138 4.01 -8.23 18.15
C MET A 138 5.29 -8.35 18.98
N LEU A 139 6.02 -7.25 19.12
CA LEU A 139 7.23 -7.22 19.96
C LEU A 139 6.88 -7.58 21.42
N MET A 140 5.84 -6.96 21.97
CA MET A 140 5.38 -7.26 23.33
C MET A 140 4.94 -8.71 23.49
N SER A 141 4.27 -9.28 22.48
CA SER A 141 3.88 -10.71 22.46
C SER A 141 5.10 -11.61 22.52
N VAL A 142 6.13 -11.33 21.72
CA VAL A 142 7.37 -12.12 21.70
C VAL A 142 8.08 -12.06 23.05
N MET A 143 8.11 -10.91 23.71
CA MET A 143 8.68 -10.77 25.06
C MET A 143 7.93 -11.59 26.12
N LYS A 144 6.61 -11.74 25.99
CA LYS A 144 5.77 -12.55 26.89
C LYS A 144 5.76 -14.04 26.53
N ALA A 145 6.14 -14.40 25.31
CA ALA A 145 6.02 -15.76 24.77
C ALA A 145 6.65 -16.85 25.67
N PRO A 146 7.81 -16.68 26.33
CA PRO A 146 8.36 -17.71 27.23
C PRO A 146 7.46 -18.02 28.41
N VAL A 147 6.87 -16.98 29.02
CA VAL A 147 5.96 -17.13 30.17
C VAL A 147 4.64 -17.78 29.76
N GLU A 148 4.09 -17.35 28.63
CA GLU A 148 2.87 -17.95 28.06
C GLU A 148 3.08 -19.41 27.66
N LYS A 149 4.24 -19.76 27.10
CA LYS A 149 4.57 -21.14 26.76
C LYS A 149 4.63 -22.02 28.01
N LEU A 150 5.26 -21.53 29.08
CA LEU A 150 5.29 -22.25 30.36
C LEU A 150 3.87 -22.48 30.94
N ALA A 151 3.05 -21.43 30.93
CA ALA A 151 1.68 -21.53 31.39
C ALA A 151 0.85 -22.56 30.60
N ARG A 152 0.99 -22.56 29.27
CA ARG A 152 0.33 -23.54 28.39
C ARG A 152 0.81 -24.97 28.63
N THR A 153 2.11 -25.20 28.84
CA THR A 153 2.61 -26.54 29.14
C THR A 153 2.11 -27.07 30.50
N LEU A 154 2.05 -26.20 31.51
CA LEU A 154 1.47 -26.58 32.83
C LEU A 154 -0.03 -26.89 32.72
N ALA A 155 -0.77 -26.09 31.93
CA ALA A 155 -2.19 -26.35 31.68
C ALA A 155 -2.39 -27.70 30.96
N ALA A 156 -1.61 -28.00 29.93
CA ALA A 156 -1.67 -29.27 29.20
C ALA A 156 -1.41 -30.46 30.10
N ILE A 157 -0.39 -30.40 30.99
CA ILE A 157 -0.08 -31.46 31.96
C ILE A 157 -1.24 -31.66 32.97
N ARG A 158 -1.87 -30.55 33.39
CA ARG A 158 -3.04 -30.63 34.25
C ARG A 158 -4.21 -31.35 33.56
N ASP A 159 -4.48 -30.99 32.31
CA ASP A 159 -5.60 -31.53 31.54
C ASP A 159 -5.37 -33.02 31.22
N GLU A 160 -4.14 -33.44 30.92
CA GLU A 160 -3.78 -34.86 30.79
C GLU A 160 -4.00 -35.64 32.07
N LYS A 161 -3.62 -35.08 33.24
CA LYS A 161 -3.84 -35.71 34.54
C LYS A 161 -5.30 -35.79 34.96
N GLN A 162 -6.15 -34.92 34.46
CA GLN A 162 -7.59 -34.94 34.73
C GLN A 162 -8.34 -35.91 33.80
N ALA A 163 -7.76 -36.22 32.62
CA ALA A 163 -8.32 -37.15 31.64
C ALA A 163 -7.89 -38.62 31.89
N ALA A 164 -6.86 -38.85 32.72
CA ALA A 164 -6.37 -40.16 33.15
C ALA A 164 -7.02 -40.59 34.47
#